data_bdabe4bf7ea6ebf8ff5c5563016c1acb
#
_entry.id   bdabe4bf7ea6ebf8ff5c5563016c1acb
#
_cell.length_a   1.000
_cell.length_b   1.000
_cell.length_c   1.000
_cell.angle_alpha   90.00
_cell.angle_beta   90.00
_cell.angle_gamma   90.00
#
_symmetry.space_group_name_H-M   'P 1'
#
loop_
_entity.id
_entity.type
_entity.pdbx_description
1 polymer ?
#
loop_
_entity_poly.entity_id
_entity_poly.type
_entity_poly.pdbx_seq_one_letter_code
_entity_poly.pdbx_strand_id
1 'polypeptide(L)'
;MTKLLSRYHLILLVFVFILAFILRFNNLDKIPNGLYQDETAIGYNAYSILTTGKDEYGKSYPVYFKSFGDQKLPIYIYATTISEKLFGVNAFSVRFPSAFFGFLTVVVFYFFIKLLTKDKVIAFVSTTLLSINPWSLDYNRATFEVSICMFLFVAGGYLLLKAFDSKRFGYFLGATILFILCLYSYNLTRLLSPLLFVLFLFFHRKQFKNISKPELALTTIVSLLLLLPFGLSIFASGGASSASGTFLFSSNAVKAPLIEFRSYFIYHDLFAKLFFNTWVLLGWQYVNNIVSYFSTPFLFVAGSNHGNHGIGNVGQMYLFEFPLIIMGVAIALKQKLQGSKLLILWGVITILVASLTRDIPQATRSIFLIVPLEVFSSIGLVYFYKYVKTINPVFLKSTVSVIVTGVFLYSILFYFSSYYVRFPIYYAKQWRQQDQELVKYLVTQEKNYDHIIFDSKSGFIYSSYLFYSLYSPQEFQDSAKRLPDDTEGFSKVISFGKFEFRDINWQTDINTPKTLIITTNNFRPKELSVEKSFNYPVRPVVQSVGEVISIFPVTDNAYEVVKAK
;
A
#
# COMPACT_ATOMS: atom_id res chain seq x y z
N MET A 1 -24.95 -7.47 -24.66
CA MET A 1 -24.56 -7.48 -23.24
C MET A 1 -25.73 -7.73 -22.30
N THR A 2 -26.83 -6.97 -22.36
CA THR A 2 -27.97 -7.12 -21.42
C THR A 2 -28.67 -8.49 -21.48
N LYS A 3 -28.96 -9.05 -22.70
CA LYS A 3 -29.56 -10.38 -22.85
C LYS A 3 -28.59 -11.51 -22.40
N LEU A 4 -27.31 -11.41 -22.71
CA LEU A 4 -26.31 -12.41 -22.31
C LEU A 4 -26.10 -12.36 -20.78
N LEU A 5 -25.95 -11.15 -20.23
CA LEU A 5 -25.87 -10.95 -18.78
C LEU A 5 -27.14 -11.44 -18.06
N SER A 6 -28.33 -11.24 -18.61
CA SER A 6 -29.55 -11.72 -17.94
C SER A 6 -29.62 -13.25 -17.86
N ARG A 7 -29.11 -13.97 -18.86
CA ARG A 7 -29.15 -15.43 -18.93
C ARG A 7 -28.00 -16.12 -18.18
N TYR A 8 -26.79 -15.53 -18.25
CA TYR A 8 -25.57 -16.17 -17.73
C TYR A 8 -24.90 -15.37 -16.61
N HIS A 9 -25.62 -14.42 -16.02
CA HIS A 9 -25.06 -13.47 -15.04
C HIS A 9 -24.30 -14.13 -13.90
N LEU A 10 -24.87 -15.18 -13.32
CA LEU A 10 -24.25 -15.88 -12.20
C LEU A 10 -22.97 -16.59 -12.63
N ILE A 11 -22.99 -17.26 -13.76
CA ILE A 11 -21.81 -17.98 -14.30
C ILE A 11 -20.67 -16.99 -14.59
N LEU A 12 -20.99 -15.87 -15.25
CA LEU A 12 -20.00 -14.82 -15.55
C LEU A 12 -19.46 -14.18 -14.29
N LEU A 13 -20.30 -13.98 -13.28
CA LEU A 13 -19.86 -13.42 -12.00
C LEU A 13 -18.94 -14.39 -11.25
N VAL A 14 -19.26 -15.68 -11.22
CA VAL A 14 -18.39 -16.72 -10.66
C VAL A 14 -17.06 -16.75 -11.39
N PHE A 15 -17.05 -16.63 -12.72
CA PHE A 15 -15.81 -16.54 -13.50
C PHE A 15 -14.97 -15.33 -13.11
N VAL A 16 -15.58 -14.15 -12.92
CA VAL A 16 -14.87 -12.94 -12.44
C VAL A 16 -14.27 -13.17 -11.05
N PHE A 17 -14.98 -13.85 -10.16
CA PHE A 17 -14.44 -14.16 -8.82
C PHE A 17 -13.30 -15.17 -8.87
N ILE A 18 -13.39 -16.21 -9.71
CA ILE A 18 -12.29 -17.16 -9.93
C ILE A 18 -11.07 -16.43 -10.50
N LEU A 19 -11.27 -15.56 -11.51
CA LEU A 19 -10.19 -14.74 -12.06
C LEU A 19 -9.55 -13.85 -10.99
N ALA A 20 -10.36 -13.16 -10.18
CA ALA A 20 -9.87 -12.31 -9.09
C ALA A 20 -9.05 -13.10 -8.06
N PHE A 21 -9.46 -14.33 -7.74
CA PHE A 21 -8.72 -15.24 -6.87
C PHE A 21 -7.38 -15.63 -7.50
N ILE A 22 -7.40 -16.16 -8.72
CA ILE A 22 -6.17 -16.59 -9.41
C ILE A 22 -5.16 -15.45 -9.49
N LEU A 23 -5.56 -14.26 -9.92
CA LEU A 23 -4.66 -13.12 -10.09
C LEU A 23 -4.01 -12.64 -8.77
N ARG A 24 -4.66 -12.85 -7.64
CA ARG A 24 -4.13 -12.45 -6.33
C ARG A 24 -3.25 -13.50 -5.69
N PHE A 25 -3.52 -14.78 -5.95
CA PHE A 25 -2.80 -15.88 -5.27
C PHE A 25 -1.72 -16.55 -6.12
N ASN A 26 -1.76 -16.42 -7.45
CA ASN A 26 -0.77 -17.05 -8.33
C ASN A 26 0.63 -16.49 -8.09
N ASN A 27 1.60 -17.35 -7.74
CA ASN A 27 2.99 -16.96 -7.41
C ASN A 27 3.09 -15.84 -6.36
N LEU A 28 2.25 -15.84 -5.34
CA LEU A 28 2.21 -14.83 -4.30
C LEU A 28 3.49 -14.80 -3.46
N ASP A 29 4.13 -15.95 -3.28
CA ASP A 29 5.40 -16.13 -2.59
C ASP A 29 6.61 -15.63 -3.39
N LYS A 30 6.48 -15.51 -4.74
CA LYS A 30 7.58 -15.25 -5.66
C LYS A 30 7.59 -13.85 -6.26
N ILE A 31 6.41 -13.23 -6.42
CA ILE A 31 6.27 -11.91 -7.04
C ILE A 31 5.35 -11.03 -6.17
N PRO A 32 5.93 -9.96 -5.64
CA PRO A 32 7.31 -9.40 -5.76
C PRO A 32 8.40 -10.40 -5.32
N ASN A 33 9.60 -10.29 -5.90
CA ASN A 33 10.65 -11.31 -5.77
C ASN A 33 11.53 -11.22 -4.52
N GLY A 34 11.09 -10.54 -3.49
CA GLY A 34 11.71 -10.41 -2.17
C GLY A 34 10.69 -9.88 -1.20
N LEU A 35 11.04 -9.82 0.08
CA LEU A 35 10.26 -9.12 1.10
C LEU A 35 10.98 -7.83 1.47
N TYR A 36 10.35 -6.67 1.19
CA TYR A 36 10.91 -5.42 1.66
C TYR A 36 10.79 -5.29 3.18
N GLN A 37 11.46 -4.31 3.75
CA GLN A 37 11.66 -4.21 5.20
C GLN A 37 10.37 -4.24 6.04
N ASP A 38 9.27 -3.65 5.57
CA ASP A 38 8.01 -3.68 6.31
C ASP A 38 7.38 -5.07 6.30
N GLU A 39 7.52 -5.82 5.18
CA GLU A 39 7.02 -7.20 5.10
C GLU A 39 7.75 -8.11 6.09
N THR A 40 9.09 -8.01 6.17
CA THR A 40 9.88 -8.81 7.11
C THR A 40 9.62 -8.42 8.56
N ALA A 41 9.43 -7.12 8.84
CA ALA A 41 9.10 -6.64 10.17
C ALA A 41 7.69 -7.08 10.63
N ILE A 42 6.70 -7.00 9.74
CA ILE A 42 5.34 -7.49 10.01
C ILE A 42 5.37 -9.00 10.25
N GLY A 43 6.06 -9.75 9.38
CA GLY A 43 6.21 -11.19 9.54
C GLY A 43 6.91 -11.56 10.84
N TYR A 44 8.04 -10.94 11.16
CA TYR A 44 8.74 -11.25 12.41
C TYR A 44 7.94 -10.88 13.66
N ASN A 45 7.23 -9.76 13.67
CA ASN A 45 6.32 -9.44 14.78
C ASN A 45 5.17 -10.44 14.89
N ALA A 46 4.62 -10.92 13.77
CA ALA A 46 3.60 -11.95 13.75
C ALA A 46 4.13 -13.28 14.33
N TYR A 47 5.33 -13.69 13.93
CA TYR A 47 6.04 -14.84 14.48
C TYR A 47 6.33 -14.68 15.98
N SER A 48 6.76 -13.50 16.40
CA SER A 48 7.01 -13.18 17.81
C SER A 48 5.73 -13.31 18.66
N ILE A 49 4.61 -12.74 18.18
CA ILE A 49 3.30 -12.92 18.84
C ILE A 49 2.89 -14.39 18.88
N LEU A 50 3.10 -15.15 17.81
CA LEU A 50 2.74 -16.56 17.73
C LEU A 50 3.49 -17.41 18.75
N THR A 51 4.76 -17.09 19.01
CA THR A 51 5.66 -17.89 19.86
C THR A 51 5.70 -17.42 21.32
N THR A 52 5.69 -16.11 21.56
CA THR A 52 5.89 -15.53 22.90
C THR A 52 4.69 -14.71 23.42
N GLY A 53 3.71 -14.40 22.56
CA GLY A 53 2.63 -13.46 22.89
C GLY A 53 3.09 -11.99 22.98
N LYS A 54 4.37 -11.70 22.59
CA LYS A 54 4.97 -10.37 22.68
C LYS A 54 5.50 -9.92 21.32
N ASP A 55 5.56 -8.60 21.08
CA ASP A 55 6.19 -8.04 19.90
C ASP A 55 7.74 -8.06 20.00
N GLU A 56 8.43 -7.57 18.99
CA GLU A 56 9.91 -7.50 18.95
C GLU A 56 10.52 -6.62 20.05
N TYR A 57 9.73 -5.79 20.74
CA TYR A 57 10.12 -4.99 21.91
C TYR A 57 9.75 -5.63 23.24
N GLY A 58 9.16 -6.82 23.25
CA GLY A 58 8.73 -7.53 24.46
C GLY A 58 7.37 -7.07 25.01
N LYS A 59 6.59 -6.26 24.29
CA LYS A 59 5.27 -5.81 24.71
C LYS A 59 4.20 -6.87 24.40
N SER A 60 3.45 -7.27 25.42
CA SER A 60 2.41 -8.29 25.29
C SER A 60 1.19 -7.76 24.54
N TYR A 61 0.76 -8.48 23.50
CA TYR A 61 -0.42 -8.22 22.68
C TYR A 61 -0.69 -6.73 22.41
N PRO A 62 0.25 -6.01 21.81
CA PRO A 62 0.16 -4.56 21.68
C PRO A 62 -0.93 -4.12 20.70
N VAL A 63 -1.51 -2.94 20.94
CA VAL A 63 -2.41 -2.24 19.99
C VAL A 63 -1.61 -1.46 18.94
N TYR A 64 -0.32 -1.21 19.19
CA TYR A 64 0.67 -0.63 18.28
C TYR A 64 1.95 -1.43 18.35
N PHE A 65 2.43 -1.85 17.20
CA PHE A 65 3.70 -2.53 17.03
C PHE A 65 4.76 -1.53 16.62
N LYS A 66 5.83 -1.43 17.36
CA LYS A 66 6.98 -0.61 17.01
C LYS A 66 7.97 -1.44 16.19
N SER A 67 8.36 -0.95 15.00
CA SER A 67 9.44 -1.51 14.19
C SER A 67 10.20 -0.37 13.54
N PHE A 68 11.52 -0.36 13.61
CA PHE A 68 12.36 0.74 13.11
C PHE A 68 12.04 2.11 13.74
N GLY A 69 11.28 2.16 14.84
CA GLY A 69 10.68 3.39 15.36
C GLY A 69 9.33 3.76 14.75
N ASP A 70 8.96 3.18 13.59
CA ASP A 70 7.62 3.32 13.02
C ASP A 70 6.58 2.53 13.85
N GLN A 71 5.38 3.10 13.97
CA GLN A 71 4.28 2.48 14.71
C GLN A 71 3.28 1.85 13.73
N LYS A 72 3.38 0.54 13.56
CA LYS A 72 2.47 -0.25 12.73
C LYS A 72 1.18 -0.58 13.45
N LEU A 73 0.08 -0.56 12.70
CA LEU A 73 -1.24 -0.85 13.25
C LEU A 73 -1.52 -2.36 13.35
N PRO A 74 -2.35 -2.79 14.33
CA PRO A 74 -2.36 -4.18 14.78
C PRO A 74 -3.05 -5.15 13.84
N ILE A 75 -4.08 -4.73 13.09
CA ILE A 75 -4.97 -5.67 12.37
C ILE A 75 -4.19 -6.53 11.38
N TYR A 76 -3.28 -5.93 10.62
CA TYR A 76 -2.52 -6.69 9.63
C TYR A 76 -1.59 -7.71 10.30
N ILE A 77 -0.88 -7.32 11.35
CA ILE A 77 0.06 -8.19 12.07
C ILE A 77 -0.67 -9.37 12.70
N TYR A 78 -1.81 -9.14 13.37
CA TYR A 78 -2.60 -10.24 13.92
C TYR A 78 -3.21 -11.14 12.83
N ALA A 79 -3.60 -10.59 11.67
CA ALA A 79 -4.03 -11.40 10.53
C ALA A 79 -2.87 -12.26 9.99
N THR A 80 -1.65 -11.69 9.94
CA THR A 80 -0.43 -12.41 9.57
C THR A 80 -0.09 -13.49 10.59
N THR A 81 -0.25 -13.25 11.89
CA THR A 81 -0.07 -14.27 12.95
C THR A 81 -0.96 -15.50 12.70
N ILE A 82 -2.22 -15.27 12.33
CA ILE A 82 -3.14 -16.38 11.98
C ILE A 82 -2.66 -17.09 10.70
N SER A 83 -2.24 -16.33 9.71
CA SER A 83 -1.73 -16.88 8.44
C SER A 83 -0.47 -17.71 8.65
N GLU A 84 0.49 -17.23 9.45
CA GLU A 84 1.72 -17.96 9.79
C GLU A 84 1.44 -19.24 10.59
N LYS A 85 0.46 -19.21 11.46
CA LYS A 85 0.00 -20.42 12.18
C LYS A 85 -0.53 -21.49 11.22
N LEU A 86 -1.17 -21.09 10.12
CA LEU A 86 -1.80 -22.00 9.15
C LEU A 86 -0.81 -22.49 8.08
N PHE A 87 0.07 -21.62 7.59
CA PHE A 87 0.91 -21.86 6.42
C PHE A 87 2.42 -21.87 6.72
N GLY A 88 2.81 -21.70 7.99
CA GLY A 88 4.21 -21.54 8.40
C GLY A 88 4.71 -20.12 8.14
N VAL A 89 5.89 -19.79 8.68
CA VAL A 89 6.53 -18.46 8.54
C VAL A 89 7.27 -18.40 7.20
N ASN A 90 6.70 -17.70 6.24
CA ASN A 90 7.24 -17.57 4.88
C ASN A 90 6.62 -16.39 4.13
N ALA A 91 7.11 -16.07 2.93
CA ALA A 91 6.60 -14.94 2.13
C ALA A 91 5.12 -15.07 1.76
N PHE A 92 4.63 -16.29 1.51
CA PHE A 92 3.22 -16.52 1.22
C PHE A 92 2.34 -16.12 2.42
N SER A 93 2.67 -16.59 3.62
CA SER A 93 1.87 -16.33 4.83
C SER A 93 1.83 -14.85 5.19
N VAL A 94 2.92 -14.11 4.98
CA VAL A 94 2.99 -12.65 5.24
C VAL A 94 2.10 -11.88 4.25
N ARG A 95 2.00 -12.30 2.99
CA ARG A 95 1.20 -11.66 1.93
C ARG A 95 -0.23 -12.15 1.85
N PHE A 96 -0.52 -13.32 2.41
CA PHE A 96 -1.84 -13.93 2.36
C PHE A 96 -2.97 -13.02 2.85
N PRO A 97 -2.84 -12.27 3.95
CA PRO A 97 -3.90 -11.34 4.37
C PRO A 97 -4.28 -10.32 3.31
N SER A 98 -3.29 -9.69 2.63
CA SER A 98 -3.57 -8.76 1.53
C SER A 98 -4.32 -9.42 0.38
N ALA A 99 -3.88 -10.60 -0.06
CA ALA A 99 -4.51 -11.33 -1.16
C ALA A 99 -5.93 -11.78 -0.81
N PHE A 100 -6.13 -12.29 0.41
CA PHE A 100 -7.41 -12.78 0.88
C PHE A 100 -8.45 -11.67 1.03
N PHE A 101 -8.11 -10.59 1.75
CA PHE A 101 -9.02 -9.46 1.90
C PHE A 101 -9.21 -8.68 0.60
N GLY A 102 -8.18 -8.63 -0.26
CA GLY A 102 -8.31 -8.09 -1.61
C GLY A 102 -9.29 -8.88 -2.48
N PHE A 103 -9.25 -10.21 -2.42
CA PHE A 103 -10.25 -11.07 -3.07
C PHE A 103 -11.65 -10.85 -2.51
N LEU A 104 -11.80 -10.83 -1.18
CA LEU A 104 -13.08 -10.56 -0.53
C LEU A 104 -13.63 -9.16 -0.88
N THR A 105 -12.73 -8.18 -1.07
CA THR A 105 -13.11 -6.84 -1.55
C THR A 105 -13.82 -6.95 -2.90
N VAL A 106 -13.27 -7.68 -3.87
CA VAL A 106 -13.90 -7.85 -5.19
C VAL A 106 -15.28 -8.52 -5.07
N VAL A 107 -15.40 -9.54 -4.21
CA VAL A 107 -16.68 -10.23 -3.98
C VAL A 107 -17.73 -9.28 -3.40
N VAL A 108 -17.39 -8.58 -2.32
CA VAL A 108 -18.34 -7.69 -1.62
C VAL A 108 -18.63 -6.43 -2.46
N PHE A 109 -17.67 -5.97 -3.25
CA PHE A 109 -17.81 -4.81 -4.13
C PHE A 109 -18.97 -4.97 -5.12
N TYR A 110 -19.16 -6.16 -5.70
CA TYR A 110 -20.33 -6.42 -6.55
C TYR A 110 -21.65 -6.14 -5.83
N PHE A 111 -21.80 -6.67 -4.62
CA PHE A 111 -23.04 -6.50 -3.85
C PHE A 111 -23.22 -5.06 -3.38
N PHE A 112 -22.12 -4.41 -3.01
CA PHE A 112 -22.11 -3.00 -2.59
C PHE A 112 -22.56 -2.09 -3.74
N ILE A 113 -21.94 -2.20 -4.93
CA ILE A 113 -22.25 -1.33 -6.07
C ILE A 113 -23.66 -1.64 -6.62
N LYS A 114 -24.07 -2.91 -6.65
CA LYS A 114 -25.44 -3.28 -7.00
C LYS A 114 -26.47 -2.63 -6.10
N LEU A 115 -26.21 -2.56 -4.79
CA LEU A 115 -27.10 -1.94 -3.83
C LEU A 115 -27.06 -0.42 -3.92
N LEU A 116 -25.89 0.18 -4.15
CA LEU A 116 -25.68 1.61 -4.25
C LEU A 116 -26.29 2.21 -5.53
N THR A 117 -26.07 1.57 -6.69
CA THR A 117 -26.50 2.09 -7.99
C THR A 117 -27.85 1.56 -8.45
N LYS A 118 -28.34 0.47 -7.83
CA LYS A 118 -29.53 -0.32 -8.25
C LYS A 118 -29.41 -0.86 -9.70
N ASP A 119 -28.18 -0.94 -10.24
CA ASP A 119 -27.91 -1.45 -11.60
C ASP A 119 -26.95 -2.64 -11.55
N LYS A 120 -27.44 -3.81 -11.99
CA LYS A 120 -26.65 -5.05 -12.03
C LYS A 120 -25.53 -5.02 -13.09
N VAL A 121 -25.73 -4.26 -14.18
CA VAL A 121 -24.75 -4.18 -15.26
C VAL A 121 -23.56 -3.32 -14.83
N ILE A 122 -23.84 -2.17 -14.24
CA ILE A 122 -22.81 -1.30 -13.67
C ILE A 122 -22.04 -2.07 -12.59
N ALA A 123 -22.73 -2.75 -11.67
CA ALA A 123 -22.09 -3.54 -10.63
C ALA A 123 -21.20 -4.66 -11.21
N PHE A 124 -21.66 -5.38 -12.24
CA PHE A 124 -20.87 -6.42 -12.87
C PHE A 124 -19.63 -5.87 -13.57
N VAL A 125 -19.80 -4.81 -14.38
CA VAL A 125 -18.68 -4.21 -15.13
C VAL A 125 -17.65 -3.61 -14.20
N SER A 126 -18.06 -2.85 -13.16
CA SER A 126 -17.12 -2.27 -12.20
C SER A 126 -16.37 -3.32 -11.39
N THR A 127 -17.05 -4.45 -11.04
CA THR A 127 -16.39 -5.57 -10.36
C THR A 127 -15.38 -6.27 -11.28
N THR A 128 -15.70 -6.41 -12.58
CA THR A 128 -14.77 -6.97 -13.55
C THR A 128 -13.54 -6.08 -13.71
N LEU A 129 -13.71 -4.77 -13.84
CA LEU A 129 -12.59 -3.82 -13.89
C LEU A 129 -11.75 -3.89 -12.61
N LEU A 130 -12.37 -3.85 -11.43
CA LEU A 130 -11.67 -3.96 -10.15
C LEU A 130 -10.89 -5.29 -10.02
N SER A 131 -11.41 -6.38 -10.59
CA SER A 131 -10.74 -7.69 -10.51
C SER A 131 -9.37 -7.72 -11.19
N ILE A 132 -9.20 -6.91 -12.23
CA ILE A 132 -7.98 -6.80 -13.05
C ILE A 132 -7.25 -5.46 -12.88
N ASN A 133 -7.75 -4.56 -12.04
CA ASN A 133 -7.19 -3.22 -11.86
C ASN A 133 -5.72 -3.28 -11.38
N PRO A 134 -4.77 -2.53 -12.01
CA PRO A 134 -3.35 -2.54 -11.66
C PRO A 134 -3.12 -2.18 -10.20
N TRP A 135 -3.73 -1.10 -9.72
CA TRP A 135 -3.58 -0.62 -8.35
C TRP A 135 -4.05 -1.64 -7.33
N SER A 136 -5.24 -2.22 -7.55
CA SER A 136 -5.78 -3.26 -6.67
C SER A 136 -4.90 -4.51 -6.65
N LEU A 137 -4.41 -4.97 -7.81
CA LEU A 137 -3.58 -6.17 -7.90
C LEU A 137 -2.22 -5.98 -7.24
N ASP A 138 -1.55 -4.84 -7.48
CA ASP A 138 -0.25 -4.54 -6.89
C ASP A 138 -0.32 -4.56 -5.36
N TYR A 139 -1.31 -3.86 -4.78
CA TYR A 139 -1.49 -3.78 -3.34
C TYR A 139 -2.01 -5.06 -2.69
N ASN A 140 -2.74 -5.90 -3.41
CA ASN A 140 -3.23 -7.17 -2.88
C ASN A 140 -2.19 -8.30 -2.95
N ARG A 141 -1.03 -8.07 -3.55
CA ARG A 141 0.01 -9.09 -3.71
C ARG A 141 1.29 -8.80 -2.90
N ALA A 142 1.27 -7.76 -2.11
CA ALA A 142 2.30 -7.40 -1.15
C ALA A 142 1.67 -7.08 0.20
N THR A 143 2.48 -6.93 1.25
CA THR A 143 2.01 -6.74 2.62
C THR A 143 1.60 -5.29 2.85
N PHE A 144 0.43 -4.92 2.33
CA PHE A 144 -0.14 -3.59 2.51
C PHE A 144 -1.38 -3.61 3.38
N GLU A 145 -1.33 -2.96 4.53
CA GLU A 145 -2.42 -2.84 5.50
C GLU A 145 -3.69 -2.25 4.90
N VAL A 146 -3.55 -1.40 3.87
CA VAL A 146 -4.68 -0.80 3.15
C VAL A 146 -5.54 -1.82 2.40
N SER A 147 -5.02 -3.02 2.09
CA SER A 147 -5.81 -4.09 1.47
C SER A 147 -6.91 -4.58 2.40
N ILE A 148 -6.60 -4.78 3.69
CA ILE A 148 -7.60 -5.10 4.71
C ILE A 148 -8.55 -3.92 4.89
N CYS A 149 -8.00 -2.71 4.96
CA CYS A 149 -8.78 -1.50 5.18
C CYS A 149 -9.80 -1.25 4.05
N MET A 150 -9.42 -1.50 2.79
CA MET A 150 -10.33 -1.40 1.64
C MET A 150 -11.49 -2.38 1.77
N PHE A 151 -11.22 -3.62 2.18
CA PHE A 151 -12.28 -4.60 2.48
C PHE A 151 -13.23 -4.08 3.57
N LEU A 152 -12.69 -3.59 4.69
CA LEU A 152 -13.49 -3.06 5.79
C LEU A 152 -14.39 -1.89 5.35
N PHE A 153 -13.88 -0.98 4.51
CA PHE A 153 -14.66 0.12 3.95
C PHE A 153 -15.77 -0.34 3.03
N VAL A 154 -15.45 -1.22 2.08
CA VAL A 154 -16.44 -1.70 1.10
C VAL A 154 -17.51 -2.56 1.79
N ALA A 155 -17.10 -3.42 2.72
CA ALA A 155 -18.01 -4.25 3.51
C ALA A 155 -18.85 -3.40 4.48
N GLY A 156 -18.23 -2.43 5.15
CA GLY A 156 -18.92 -1.46 6.01
C GLY A 156 -19.96 -0.65 5.25
N GLY A 157 -19.60 -0.13 4.08
CA GLY A 157 -20.53 0.58 3.19
C GLY A 157 -21.68 -0.30 2.72
N TYR A 158 -21.39 -1.56 2.33
CA TYR A 158 -22.42 -2.53 1.97
C TYR A 158 -23.38 -2.81 3.12
N LEU A 159 -22.85 -3.10 4.33
CA LEU A 159 -23.69 -3.36 5.50
C LEU A 159 -24.52 -2.15 5.88
N LEU A 160 -23.98 -0.94 5.78
CA LEU A 160 -24.70 0.29 6.08
C LEU A 160 -25.87 0.52 5.12
N LEU A 161 -25.65 0.34 3.80
CA LEU A 161 -26.73 0.39 2.82
C LEU A 161 -27.77 -0.72 3.06
N LYS A 162 -27.31 -1.91 3.43
CA LYS A 162 -28.18 -3.04 3.75
C LYS A 162 -29.03 -2.79 5.00
N ALA A 163 -28.45 -2.13 6.01
CA ALA A 163 -29.18 -1.70 7.20
C ALA A 163 -30.34 -0.78 6.86
N PHE A 164 -30.10 0.21 5.98
CA PHE A 164 -31.12 1.16 5.56
C PHE A 164 -32.21 0.53 4.67
N ASP A 165 -31.84 -0.46 3.85
CA ASP A 165 -32.78 -1.15 2.95
C ASP A 165 -33.65 -2.17 3.73
N SER A 166 -33.05 -2.95 4.62
CA SER A 166 -33.72 -4.04 5.34
C SER A 166 -34.24 -3.65 6.73
N LYS A 167 -33.91 -2.48 7.25
CA LYS A 167 -34.22 -2.00 8.60
C LYS A 167 -33.79 -2.98 9.71
N ARG A 168 -32.69 -3.74 9.49
CA ARG A 168 -32.15 -4.68 10.48
C ARG A 168 -30.98 -4.05 11.21
N PHE A 169 -31.12 -3.89 12.51
CA PHE A 169 -30.11 -3.28 13.39
C PHE A 169 -28.73 -3.96 13.31
N GLY A 170 -28.68 -5.28 13.24
CA GLY A 170 -27.40 -6.02 13.19
C GLY A 170 -26.50 -5.58 12.03
N TYR A 171 -27.06 -5.17 10.88
CA TYR A 171 -26.28 -4.62 9.78
C TYR A 171 -25.70 -3.24 10.10
N PHE A 172 -26.46 -2.39 10.80
CA PHE A 172 -25.99 -1.07 11.22
C PHE A 172 -24.85 -1.18 12.23
N LEU A 173 -25.02 -2.02 13.25
CA LEU A 173 -23.99 -2.30 14.24
C LEU A 173 -22.73 -2.89 13.57
N GLY A 174 -22.88 -3.88 12.69
CA GLY A 174 -21.78 -4.48 11.94
C GLY A 174 -21.03 -3.46 11.06
N ALA A 175 -21.77 -2.59 10.38
CA ALA A 175 -21.16 -1.50 9.60
C ALA A 175 -20.31 -0.58 10.48
N THR A 176 -20.86 -0.14 11.63
CA THR A 176 -20.15 0.73 12.57
C THR A 176 -18.87 0.08 13.08
N ILE A 177 -18.92 -1.21 13.44
CA ILE A 177 -17.74 -1.98 13.86
C ILE A 177 -16.68 -1.97 12.74
N LEU A 178 -17.05 -2.25 11.49
CA LEU A 178 -16.10 -2.29 10.38
C LEU A 178 -15.44 -0.92 10.12
N PHE A 179 -16.23 0.18 10.20
CA PHE A 179 -15.66 1.52 10.10
C PHE A 179 -14.71 1.87 11.26
N ILE A 180 -14.98 1.39 12.48
CA ILE A 180 -14.07 1.54 13.62
C ILE A 180 -12.80 0.71 13.41
N LEU A 181 -12.90 -0.52 12.93
CA LEU A 181 -11.74 -1.37 12.65
C LEU A 181 -10.80 -0.75 11.62
N CYS A 182 -11.29 0.07 10.68
CA CYS A 182 -10.41 0.83 9.78
C CYS A 182 -9.39 1.69 10.53
N LEU A 183 -9.75 2.25 11.71
CA LEU A 183 -8.86 3.08 12.53
C LEU A 183 -7.67 2.29 13.08
N TYR A 184 -7.81 0.99 13.22
CA TYR A 184 -6.78 0.04 13.67
C TYR A 184 -6.03 -0.63 12.50
N SER A 185 -6.40 -0.33 11.26
CA SER A 185 -5.81 -0.95 10.07
C SER A 185 -4.83 -0.03 9.34
N TYR A 186 -5.13 1.27 9.23
CA TYR A 186 -4.27 2.21 8.51
C TYR A 186 -4.37 3.63 9.06
N ASN A 187 -3.23 4.32 9.22
CA ASN A 187 -3.18 5.63 9.90
C ASN A 187 -4.08 6.70 9.27
N LEU A 188 -4.10 6.82 7.92
CA LEU A 188 -4.91 7.83 7.24
C LEU A 188 -6.41 7.65 7.47
N THR A 189 -6.84 6.42 7.71
CA THR A 189 -8.27 6.12 7.91
C THR A 189 -8.82 6.61 9.24
N ARG A 190 -7.95 7.02 10.17
CA ARG A 190 -8.37 7.72 11.39
C ARG A 190 -9.14 9.01 11.08
N LEU A 191 -8.81 9.65 9.96
CA LEU A 191 -9.53 10.83 9.46
C LEU A 191 -10.55 10.43 8.39
N LEU A 192 -10.18 9.56 7.46
CA LEU A 192 -11.03 9.20 6.32
C LEU A 192 -12.28 8.38 6.74
N SER A 193 -12.14 7.43 7.69
CA SER A 193 -13.24 6.55 8.08
C SER A 193 -14.43 7.29 8.70
N PRO A 194 -14.23 8.16 9.69
CA PRO A 194 -15.34 8.95 10.23
C PRO A 194 -16.02 9.83 9.19
N LEU A 195 -15.23 10.47 8.30
CA LEU A 195 -15.77 11.35 7.26
C LEU A 195 -16.63 10.58 6.26
N LEU A 196 -16.19 9.41 5.81
CA LEU A 196 -16.98 8.57 4.92
C LEU A 196 -18.20 7.99 5.63
N PHE A 197 -18.09 7.56 6.89
CA PHE A 197 -19.25 7.11 7.66
C PHE A 197 -20.32 8.20 7.75
N VAL A 198 -19.93 9.42 8.11
CA VAL A 198 -20.84 10.59 8.16
C VAL A 198 -21.41 10.90 6.78
N LEU A 199 -20.61 10.78 5.70
CA LEU A 199 -21.10 10.95 4.33
C LEU A 199 -22.25 9.97 4.00
N PHE A 200 -22.09 8.69 4.36
CA PHE A 200 -23.16 7.71 4.19
C PHE A 200 -24.42 8.05 4.98
N LEU A 201 -24.27 8.45 6.25
CA LEU A 201 -25.39 8.85 7.10
C LEU A 201 -26.10 10.09 6.53
N PHE A 202 -25.34 11.07 6.01
CA PHE A 202 -25.89 12.27 5.40
C PHE A 202 -26.79 11.96 4.20
N PHE A 203 -26.33 11.10 3.29
CA PHE A 203 -27.13 10.72 2.12
C PHE A 203 -28.34 9.85 2.49
N HIS A 204 -28.28 9.14 3.59
CA HIS A 204 -29.34 8.24 4.07
C HIS A 204 -30.00 8.72 5.36
N ARG A 205 -29.96 10.04 5.63
CA ARG A 205 -30.47 10.64 6.88
C ARG A 205 -31.93 10.33 7.19
N LYS A 206 -32.76 10.13 6.14
CA LYS A 206 -34.18 9.75 6.32
C LYS A 206 -34.29 8.34 6.90
N GLN A 207 -33.51 7.42 6.38
CA GLN A 207 -33.46 6.02 6.83
C GLN A 207 -32.81 5.89 8.22
N PHE A 208 -31.76 6.70 8.48
CA PHE A 208 -31.10 6.74 9.77
C PHE A 208 -32.05 7.11 10.93
N LYS A 209 -33.03 7.98 10.69
CA LYS A 209 -34.07 8.32 11.68
C LYS A 209 -34.95 7.14 12.10
N ASN A 210 -34.94 6.03 11.37
CA ASN A 210 -35.71 4.82 11.71
C ASN A 210 -34.99 3.91 12.72
N ILE A 211 -33.72 4.21 13.06
CA ILE A 211 -32.97 3.50 14.10
C ILE A 211 -33.50 3.94 15.45
N SER A 212 -33.89 2.99 16.27
CA SER A 212 -34.48 3.26 17.59
C SER A 212 -33.42 3.80 18.58
N LYS A 213 -33.88 4.53 19.60
CA LYS A 213 -32.96 5.07 20.62
C LYS A 213 -32.15 3.99 21.35
N PRO A 214 -32.73 2.83 21.75
CA PRO A 214 -31.96 1.73 22.36
C PRO A 214 -30.89 1.16 21.44
N GLU A 215 -31.19 1.01 20.14
CA GLU A 215 -30.22 0.52 19.14
C GLU A 215 -29.06 1.51 18.97
N LEU A 216 -29.37 2.81 18.95
CA LEU A 216 -28.34 3.85 18.89
C LEU A 216 -27.48 3.87 20.15
N ALA A 217 -28.10 3.74 21.34
CA ALA A 217 -27.39 3.65 22.61
C ALA A 217 -26.45 2.42 22.66
N LEU A 218 -26.92 1.24 22.24
CA LEU A 218 -26.09 0.04 22.16
C LEU A 218 -24.92 0.23 21.18
N THR A 219 -25.19 0.82 19.99
CA THR A 219 -24.12 1.10 19.01
C THR A 219 -23.10 2.06 19.59
N THR A 220 -23.52 3.09 20.30
CA THR A 220 -22.63 4.04 20.96
C THR A 220 -21.77 3.37 22.02
N ILE A 221 -22.36 2.52 22.87
CA ILE A 221 -21.63 1.77 23.90
C ILE A 221 -20.56 0.88 23.26
N VAL A 222 -20.95 0.09 22.25
CA VAL A 222 -19.99 -0.78 21.51
C VAL A 222 -18.89 0.05 20.85
N SER A 223 -19.23 1.19 20.26
CA SER A 223 -18.26 2.09 19.65
C SER A 223 -17.26 2.62 20.68
N LEU A 224 -17.73 3.07 21.84
CA LEU A 224 -16.87 3.57 22.93
C LEU A 224 -15.95 2.48 23.46
N LEU A 225 -16.46 1.25 23.65
CA LEU A 225 -15.65 0.11 24.09
C LEU A 225 -14.57 -0.23 23.06
N LEU A 226 -14.88 -0.21 21.76
CA LEU A 226 -13.91 -0.48 20.72
C LEU A 226 -12.89 0.67 20.53
N LEU A 227 -13.29 1.90 20.78
CA LEU A 227 -12.39 3.07 20.68
C LEU A 227 -11.53 3.27 21.94
N LEU A 228 -11.87 2.65 23.07
CA LEU A 228 -11.15 2.79 24.33
C LEU A 228 -9.66 2.39 24.22
N PRO A 229 -9.30 1.19 23.70
CA PRO A 229 -7.89 0.82 23.55
C PRO A 229 -7.13 1.79 22.63
N PHE A 230 -7.79 2.28 21.58
CA PHE A 230 -7.22 3.28 20.67
C PHE A 230 -6.94 4.60 21.38
N GLY A 231 -7.92 5.12 22.14
CA GLY A 231 -7.77 6.36 22.91
C GLY A 231 -6.66 6.25 23.96
N LEU A 232 -6.65 5.19 24.77
CA LEU A 232 -5.63 4.94 25.79
C LEU A 232 -4.23 4.87 25.19
N SER A 233 -4.09 4.25 24.01
CA SER A 233 -2.80 4.10 23.35
C SER A 233 -2.22 5.41 22.82
N ILE A 234 -3.05 6.35 22.35
CA ILE A 234 -2.59 7.69 21.93
C ILE A 234 -1.96 8.43 23.11
N PHE A 235 -2.57 8.34 24.30
CA PHE A 235 -2.06 9.01 25.50
C PHE A 235 -0.81 8.32 26.08
N ALA A 236 -0.75 6.97 26.01
CA ALA A 236 0.33 6.20 26.62
C ALA A 236 1.60 6.13 25.76
N SER A 237 1.51 6.14 24.43
CA SER A 237 2.64 5.84 23.52
C SER A 237 3.25 7.06 22.84
N GLY A 238 2.83 8.28 23.19
CA GLY A 238 3.29 9.46 22.44
C GLY A 238 2.88 9.42 20.95
N GLY A 239 1.77 8.74 20.62
CA GLY A 239 1.29 8.50 19.27
C GLY A 239 1.10 9.76 18.39
N ALA A 240 1.27 10.93 19.00
CA ALA A 240 1.41 12.20 18.30
C ALA A 240 2.73 12.34 17.54
N SER A 241 3.81 11.66 17.93
CA SER A 241 5.13 11.78 17.29
C SER A 241 5.18 11.14 15.90
N SER A 242 4.60 9.93 15.72
CA SER A 242 4.54 9.28 14.40
C SER A 242 3.60 9.99 13.41
N ALA A 243 2.54 10.66 13.91
CA ALA A 243 1.70 11.51 13.10
C ALA A 243 2.47 12.74 12.60
N SER A 244 3.38 13.29 13.42
CA SER A 244 4.16 14.48 13.07
C SER A 244 5.04 14.27 11.83
N GLY A 245 5.63 13.10 11.65
CA GLY A 245 6.45 12.75 10.48
C GLY A 245 5.66 12.64 9.17
N THR A 246 4.37 12.33 9.23
CA THR A 246 3.56 12.02 8.04
C THR A 246 2.77 13.23 7.51
N PHE A 247 2.29 14.11 8.40
CA PHE A 247 1.44 15.23 8.02
C PHE A 247 2.20 16.46 7.55
N LEU A 248 1.64 17.18 6.58
CA LEU A 248 2.20 18.38 5.99
C LEU A 248 2.47 19.49 7.02
N PHE A 249 1.56 19.66 8.00
CA PHE A 249 1.60 20.76 8.97
C PHE A 249 2.66 20.60 10.07
N SER A 250 3.18 19.41 10.29
CA SER A 250 4.10 19.12 11.39
C SER A 250 5.58 19.31 11.04
N SER A 251 5.90 19.69 9.80
CA SER A 251 7.23 19.49 9.29
C SER A 251 8.09 20.73 9.12
N ASN A 252 9.40 20.50 9.31
CA ASN A 252 10.45 21.34 8.79
C ASN A 252 10.47 21.42 7.24
N ALA A 253 9.63 20.65 6.54
CA ALA A 253 9.57 20.60 5.07
C ALA A 253 9.26 21.96 4.43
N VAL A 254 8.56 22.84 5.14
CA VAL A 254 8.27 24.19 4.67
C VAL A 254 9.30 25.20 5.15
N LYS A 255 10.13 24.88 6.16
CA LYS A 255 11.10 25.84 6.71
C LYS A 255 12.23 26.14 5.73
N ALA A 256 12.80 25.12 5.08
CA ALA A 256 13.89 25.33 4.14
C ALA A 256 13.43 26.14 2.90
N PRO A 257 12.34 25.78 2.18
CA PRO A 257 11.77 26.61 1.13
C PRO A 257 11.40 28.04 1.60
N LEU A 258 10.88 28.18 2.82
CA LEU A 258 10.54 29.49 3.37
C LEU A 258 11.75 30.39 3.54
N ILE A 259 12.84 29.84 4.06
CA ILE A 259 14.11 30.57 4.23
C ILE A 259 14.67 30.92 2.85
N GLU A 260 14.69 29.97 1.92
CA GLU A 260 15.14 30.16 0.55
C GLU A 260 14.36 31.29 -0.14
N PHE A 261 13.02 31.19 -0.20
CA PHE A 261 12.21 32.24 -0.84
C PHE A 261 12.39 33.61 -0.21
N ARG A 262 12.47 33.69 1.12
CA ARG A 262 12.69 34.97 1.81
C ARG A 262 14.08 35.56 1.54
N SER A 263 15.09 34.73 1.30
CA SER A 263 16.44 35.22 1.03
C SER A 263 16.57 36.06 -0.24
N TYR A 264 15.66 35.87 -1.19
CA TYR A 264 15.60 36.69 -2.40
C TYR A 264 15.00 38.09 -2.21
N PHE A 265 14.34 38.35 -1.05
CA PHE A 265 13.63 39.61 -0.76
C PHE A 265 14.35 40.47 0.27
N ILE A 266 15.70 40.58 0.15
CA ILE A 266 16.55 41.29 1.13
C ILE A 266 16.08 42.74 1.37
N TYR A 267 15.54 43.42 0.35
CA TYR A 267 15.08 44.81 0.42
C TYR A 267 13.54 44.95 0.50
N HIS A 268 12.78 43.87 0.51
CA HIS A 268 11.30 43.87 0.45
C HIS A 268 10.67 43.01 1.52
N ASP A 269 11.07 43.19 2.78
CA ASP A 269 10.65 42.36 3.90
C ASP A 269 9.12 42.25 4.09
N LEU A 270 8.37 43.33 3.79
CA LEU A 270 6.91 43.30 3.89
C LEU A 270 6.30 42.31 2.88
N PHE A 271 6.74 42.31 1.63
CA PHE A 271 6.29 41.36 0.61
C PHE A 271 6.70 39.94 0.97
N ALA A 272 7.93 39.75 1.45
CA ALA A 272 8.41 38.47 1.92
C ALA A 272 7.53 37.91 3.06
N LYS A 273 7.14 38.73 4.03
CA LYS A 273 6.27 38.33 5.15
C LYS A 273 4.83 38.05 4.71
N LEU A 274 4.29 38.80 3.76
CA LEU A 274 2.92 38.62 3.28
C LEU A 274 2.76 37.39 2.37
N PHE A 275 3.67 37.21 1.40
CA PHE A 275 3.53 36.18 0.37
C PHE A 275 4.33 34.91 0.65
N PHE A 276 5.42 35.01 1.43
CA PHE A 276 6.27 33.87 1.80
C PHE A 276 6.25 33.67 3.31
N ASN A 277 5.07 33.37 3.85
CA ASN A 277 4.89 32.92 5.23
C ASN A 277 4.49 31.43 5.26
N THR A 278 4.62 30.83 6.43
CA THR A 278 4.35 29.40 6.62
C THR A 278 2.94 28.99 6.14
N TRP A 279 1.93 29.80 6.41
CA TRP A 279 0.55 29.46 6.03
C TRP A 279 0.28 29.52 4.53
N VAL A 280 0.86 30.52 3.84
CA VAL A 280 0.77 30.65 2.39
C VAL A 280 1.46 29.48 1.71
N LEU A 281 2.68 29.13 2.16
CA LEU A 281 3.42 28.00 1.58
C LEU A 281 2.74 26.66 1.87
N LEU A 282 2.22 26.45 3.07
CA LEU A 282 1.43 25.26 3.39
C LEU A 282 0.16 25.18 2.54
N GLY A 283 -0.57 26.28 2.39
CA GLY A 283 -1.75 26.36 1.53
C GLY A 283 -1.43 26.05 0.07
N TRP A 284 -0.35 26.64 -0.45
CA TRP A 284 0.14 26.36 -1.79
C TRP A 284 0.54 24.90 -1.99
N GLN A 285 1.30 24.34 -1.05
CA GLN A 285 1.68 22.93 -1.08
C GLN A 285 0.45 22.02 -1.02
N TYR A 286 -0.53 22.32 -0.18
CA TYR A 286 -1.76 21.55 -0.09
C TYR A 286 -2.55 21.56 -1.41
N VAL A 287 -2.67 22.70 -2.07
CA VAL A 287 -3.33 22.80 -3.38
C VAL A 287 -2.55 22.02 -4.44
N ASN A 288 -1.21 22.13 -4.47
CA ASN A 288 -0.37 21.33 -5.36
C ASN A 288 -0.56 19.82 -5.12
N ASN A 289 -0.67 19.41 -3.86
CA ASN A 289 -0.92 18.04 -3.48
C ASN A 289 -2.27 17.54 -4.05
N ILE A 290 -3.33 18.34 -3.94
CA ILE A 290 -4.65 18.01 -4.51
C ILE A 290 -4.54 17.82 -6.03
N VAL A 291 -3.91 18.74 -6.74
CA VAL A 291 -3.75 18.68 -8.20
C VAL A 291 -2.92 17.46 -8.62
N SER A 292 -1.90 17.12 -7.85
CA SER A 292 -1.02 15.96 -8.13
C SER A 292 -1.77 14.64 -8.14
N TYR A 293 -2.80 14.47 -7.34
CA TYR A 293 -3.64 13.26 -7.34
C TYR A 293 -4.52 13.11 -8.60
N PHE A 294 -4.78 14.20 -9.32
CA PHE A 294 -5.50 14.17 -10.59
C PHE A 294 -4.55 14.05 -11.78
N SER A 295 -3.25 14.00 -11.55
CA SER A 295 -2.27 13.97 -12.63
C SER A 295 -2.40 12.71 -13.49
N THR A 296 -2.40 12.89 -14.80
CA THR A 296 -2.43 11.78 -15.77
C THR A 296 -1.22 10.84 -15.61
N PRO A 297 0.01 11.33 -15.38
CA PRO A 297 1.14 10.45 -15.10
C PRO A 297 0.90 9.51 -13.92
N PHE A 298 0.41 10.00 -12.79
CA PHE A 298 0.15 9.17 -11.62
C PHE A 298 -0.96 8.16 -11.86
N LEU A 299 -2.11 8.63 -12.35
CA LEU A 299 -3.29 7.77 -12.45
C LEU A 299 -3.21 6.78 -13.61
N PHE A 300 -2.64 7.16 -14.78
CA PHE A 300 -2.85 6.40 -16.01
C PHE A 300 -1.58 6.01 -16.77
N VAL A 301 -0.39 6.55 -16.44
CA VAL A 301 0.82 6.34 -17.26
C VAL A 301 1.97 5.73 -16.48
N ALA A 302 2.44 6.41 -15.43
CA ALA A 302 3.67 6.04 -14.71
C ALA A 302 3.41 5.40 -13.35
N GLY A 303 2.27 5.72 -12.71
CA GLY A 303 1.97 5.26 -11.36
C GLY A 303 2.78 5.98 -10.29
N SER A 304 3.07 5.28 -9.19
CA SER A 304 3.90 5.79 -8.10
C SER A 304 5.39 5.79 -8.48
N ASN A 305 6.12 6.80 -8.04
CA ASN A 305 7.58 6.91 -8.24
C ASN A 305 8.38 5.96 -7.34
N HIS A 306 7.77 5.39 -6.29
CA HIS A 306 8.42 4.46 -5.39
C HIS A 306 8.18 3.02 -5.84
N GLY A 307 9.25 2.25 -6.05
CA GLY A 307 9.17 0.88 -6.56
C GLY A 307 8.45 -0.13 -5.65
N ASN A 308 8.21 0.23 -4.37
CA ASN A 308 7.40 -0.58 -3.47
C ASN A 308 5.89 -0.26 -3.57
N HIS A 309 5.52 0.86 -4.22
CA HIS A 309 4.15 1.37 -4.31
C HIS A 309 3.63 1.44 -5.76
N GLY A 310 4.32 0.79 -6.68
CA GLY A 310 3.96 0.72 -8.09
C GLY A 310 4.97 -0.06 -8.91
N ILE A 311 4.55 -0.54 -10.07
CA ILE A 311 5.38 -1.39 -10.94
C ILE A 311 6.19 -0.60 -11.99
N GLY A 312 6.05 0.72 -11.98
CA GLY A 312 6.67 1.65 -12.93
C GLY A 312 6.18 1.47 -14.38
N ASN A 313 6.03 2.57 -15.10
CA ASN A 313 5.51 2.62 -16.47
C ASN A 313 4.08 2.07 -16.65
N VAL A 314 3.34 1.89 -15.55
CA VAL A 314 1.90 1.58 -15.56
C VAL A 314 1.24 2.46 -14.52
N GLY A 315 0.15 3.13 -14.91
CA GLY A 315 -0.64 3.95 -14.01
C GLY A 315 -1.37 3.13 -12.95
N GLN A 316 -1.96 3.82 -12.00
CA GLN A 316 -2.82 3.19 -10.98
C GLN A 316 -4.12 2.62 -11.60
N MET A 317 -4.55 3.20 -12.72
CA MET A 317 -5.67 2.76 -13.56
C MET A 317 -5.15 2.50 -14.97
N TYR A 318 -5.87 1.72 -15.77
CA TYR A 318 -5.52 1.57 -17.18
C TYR A 318 -5.76 2.87 -17.96
N LEU A 319 -4.89 3.15 -18.93
CA LEU A 319 -5.00 4.37 -19.75
C LEU A 319 -6.34 4.49 -20.49
N PHE A 320 -6.91 3.37 -20.94
CA PHE A 320 -8.24 3.38 -21.62
C PHE A 320 -9.37 3.82 -20.69
N GLU A 321 -9.21 3.75 -19.38
CA GLU A 321 -10.21 4.17 -18.40
C GLU A 321 -10.32 5.69 -18.27
N PHE A 322 -9.27 6.43 -18.61
CA PHE A 322 -9.28 7.89 -18.54
C PHE A 322 -10.49 8.54 -19.24
N PRO A 323 -10.71 8.35 -20.56
CA PRO A 323 -11.90 8.90 -21.22
C PRO A 323 -13.21 8.30 -20.69
N LEU A 324 -13.21 7.04 -20.25
CA LEU A 324 -14.41 6.40 -19.71
C LEU A 324 -14.83 7.00 -18.38
N ILE A 325 -13.88 7.33 -17.50
CA ILE A 325 -14.14 7.99 -16.21
C ILE A 325 -14.77 9.36 -16.44
N ILE A 326 -14.19 10.19 -17.32
CA ILE A 326 -14.73 11.52 -17.65
C ILE A 326 -16.16 11.40 -18.17
N MET A 327 -16.38 10.51 -19.15
CA MET A 327 -17.69 10.26 -19.71
C MET A 327 -18.67 9.73 -18.65
N GLY A 328 -18.22 8.82 -17.78
CA GLY A 328 -19.03 8.24 -16.73
C GLY A 328 -19.47 9.27 -15.69
N VAL A 329 -18.59 10.17 -15.27
CA VAL A 329 -18.93 11.28 -14.37
C VAL A 329 -19.95 12.21 -15.04
N ALA A 330 -19.71 12.61 -16.29
CA ALA A 330 -20.62 13.50 -17.03
C ALA A 330 -22.03 12.88 -17.18
N ILE A 331 -22.11 11.60 -17.53
CA ILE A 331 -23.38 10.87 -17.65
C ILE A 331 -24.07 10.74 -16.29
N ALA A 332 -23.31 10.35 -15.26
CA ALA A 332 -23.85 10.18 -13.91
C ALA A 332 -24.46 11.46 -13.34
N LEU A 333 -23.83 12.61 -13.61
CA LEU A 333 -24.34 13.92 -13.22
C LEU A 333 -25.56 14.32 -14.07
N LYS A 334 -25.47 14.20 -15.41
CA LYS A 334 -26.56 14.57 -16.33
C LYS A 334 -27.83 13.75 -16.08
N GLN A 335 -27.69 12.45 -15.87
CA GLN A 335 -28.82 11.54 -15.67
C GLN A 335 -29.19 11.37 -14.19
N LYS A 336 -28.48 12.03 -13.27
CA LYS A 336 -28.69 11.96 -11.80
C LYS A 336 -28.71 10.50 -11.31
N LEU A 337 -27.78 9.69 -11.78
CA LEU A 337 -27.72 8.26 -11.43
C LEU A 337 -27.61 8.08 -9.92
N GLN A 338 -28.28 7.06 -9.40
CA GLN A 338 -28.31 6.78 -7.96
C GLN A 338 -26.89 6.47 -7.46
N GLY A 339 -26.52 7.02 -6.30
CA GLY A 339 -25.21 6.84 -5.69
C GLY A 339 -24.10 7.74 -6.25
N SER A 340 -24.29 8.40 -7.41
CA SER A 340 -23.23 9.18 -8.06
C SER A 340 -22.69 10.32 -7.22
N LYS A 341 -23.56 11.08 -6.54
CA LYS A 341 -23.15 12.17 -5.65
C LYS A 341 -22.33 11.69 -4.46
N LEU A 342 -22.72 10.54 -3.87
CA LEU A 342 -21.96 9.91 -2.77
C LEU A 342 -20.57 9.51 -3.27
N LEU A 343 -20.46 8.87 -4.44
CA LEU A 343 -19.18 8.45 -5.02
C LEU A 343 -18.28 9.65 -5.36
N ILE A 344 -18.81 10.73 -5.91
CA ILE A 344 -18.04 11.95 -6.19
C ILE A 344 -17.48 12.52 -4.88
N LEU A 345 -18.32 12.67 -3.85
CA LEU A 345 -17.89 13.21 -2.57
C LEU A 345 -16.94 12.26 -1.84
N TRP A 346 -17.09 10.93 -1.99
CA TRP A 346 -16.11 9.96 -1.54
C TRP A 346 -14.73 10.25 -2.16
N GLY A 347 -14.66 10.37 -3.48
CA GLY A 347 -13.41 10.69 -4.18
C GLY A 347 -12.81 12.01 -3.72
N VAL A 348 -13.61 13.07 -3.62
CA VAL A 348 -13.18 14.39 -3.15
C VAL A 348 -12.62 14.31 -1.72
N ILE A 349 -13.35 13.70 -0.78
CA ILE A 349 -12.91 13.54 0.61
C ILE A 349 -11.60 12.74 0.67
N THR A 350 -11.47 11.67 -0.12
CA THR A 350 -10.25 10.88 -0.18
C THR A 350 -9.05 11.72 -0.60
N ILE A 351 -9.19 12.52 -1.66
CA ILE A 351 -8.12 13.39 -2.15
C ILE A 351 -7.77 14.47 -1.12
N LEU A 352 -8.78 15.13 -0.54
CA LEU A 352 -8.54 16.16 0.47
C LEU A 352 -7.77 15.61 1.68
N VAL A 353 -8.15 14.43 2.17
CA VAL A 353 -7.49 13.78 3.31
C VAL A 353 -6.08 13.30 2.92
N ALA A 354 -5.91 12.66 1.76
CA ALA A 354 -4.60 12.20 1.30
C ALA A 354 -3.63 13.38 1.09
N SER A 355 -4.11 14.52 0.63
CA SER A 355 -3.31 15.73 0.36
C SER A 355 -2.77 16.42 1.62
N LEU A 356 -3.28 16.08 2.82
CA LEU A 356 -2.74 16.56 4.09
C LEU A 356 -1.39 15.93 4.45
N THR A 357 -0.88 15.01 3.65
CA THR A 357 0.35 14.27 3.93
C THR A 357 1.49 14.72 3.02
N ARG A 358 2.72 14.24 3.33
CA ARG A 358 3.93 14.46 2.51
C ARG A 358 4.05 13.39 1.39
N ASP A 359 5.07 13.49 0.55
CA ASP A 359 5.45 12.50 -0.49
C ASP A 359 4.30 12.21 -1.46
N ILE A 360 3.85 13.23 -2.13
CA ILE A 360 2.67 13.22 -3.00
C ILE A 360 3.09 13.24 -4.48
N PRO A 361 2.36 12.51 -5.36
CA PRO A 361 1.21 11.64 -5.07
C PRO A 361 1.64 10.27 -4.52
N GLN A 362 0.93 9.77 -3.50
CA GLN A 362 1.23 8.52 -2.80
C GLN A 362 0.07 7.53 -3.01
N ALA A 363 0.38 6.41 -3.66
CA ALA A 363 -0.63 5.43 -4.06
C ALA A 363 -1.34 4.78 -2.86
N THR A 364 -0.62 4.47 -1.78
CA THR A 364 -1.21 3.87 -0.57
C THR A 364 -2.27 4.77 0.06
N ARG A 365 -2.01 6.09 0.07
CA ARG A 365 -2.91 7.06 0.74
C ARG A 365 -4.17 7.35 -0.05
N SER A 366 -4.10 7.22 -1.36
CA SER A 366 -5.20 7.53 -2.28
C SER A 366 -5.93 6.30 -2.84
N ILE A 367 -5.58 5.08 -2.42
CA ILE A 367 -6.14 3.82 -2.94
C ILE A 367 -7.68 3.76 -2.84
N PHE A 368 -8.28 4.44 -1.87
CA PHE A 368 -9.73 4.52 -1.71
C PHE A 368 -10.45 5.22 -2.87
N LEU A 369 -9.70 5.88 -3.78
CA LEU A 369 -10.21 6.40 -5.05
C LEU A 369 -10.62 5.30 -6.03
N ILE A 370 -10.07 4.10 -5.91
CA ILE A 370 -10.43 2.97 -6.79
C ILE A 370 -11.94 2.79 -6.85
N VAL A 371 -12.63 2.89 -5.70
CA VAL A 371 -14.09 2.68 -5.62
C VAL A 371 -14.87 3.62 -6.56
N PRO A 372 -14.78 4.95 -6.44
CA PRO A 372 -15.49 5.85 -7.35
C PRO A 372 -14.96 5.78 -8.79
N LEU A 373 -13.65 5.64 -9.01
CA LEU A 373 -13.06 5.60 -10.35
C LEU A 373 -13.55 4.39 -11.15
N GLU A 374 -13.55 3.20 -10.56
CA GLU A 374 -14.04 1.98 -11.21
C GLU A 374 -15.54 2.05 -11.54
N VAL A 375 -16.33 2.65 -10.66
CA VAL A 375 -17.76 2.82 -10.93
C VAL A 375 -17.98 3.81 -12.08
N PHE A 376 -17.28 4.94 -12.10
CA PHE A 376 -17.40 5.90 -13.19
C PHE A 376 -16.85 5.34 -14.51
N SER A 377 -15.74 4.62 -14.49
CA SER A 377 -15.22 3.88 -15.65
C SER A 377 -16.26 2.91 -16.20
N SER A 378 -16.92 2.14 -15.32
CA SER A 378 -17.97 1.20 -15.71
C SER A 378 -19.20 1.89 -16.31
N ILE A 379 -19.64 3.01 -15.74
CA ILE A 379 -20.73 3.81 -16.31
C ILE A 379 -20.35 4.27 -17.72
N GLY A 380 -19.15 4.85 -17.87
CA GLY A 380 -18.62 5.26 -19.16
C GLY A 380 -18.62 4.11 -20.18
N LEU A 381 -18.08 2.95 -19.80
CA LEU A 381 -17.99 1.79 -20.68
C LEU A 381 -19.39 1.25 -21.10
N VAL A 382 -20.34 1.19 -20.17
CA VAL A 382 -21.71 0.75 -20.46
C VAL A 382 -22.41 1.68 -21.45
N TYR A 383 -22.27 2.99 -21.27
CA TYR A 383 -22.88 3.97 -22.17
C TYR A 383 -22.14 4.08 -23.51
N PHE A 384 -20.82 3.98 -23.51
CA PHE A 384 -20.04 3.89 -24.74
C PHE A 384 -20.44 2.68 -25.57
N TYR A 385 -20.60 1.51 -24.96
CA TYR A 385 -21.09 0.31 -25.65
C TYR A 385 -22.49 0.51 -26.22
N LYS A 386 -23.41 1.17 -25.50
CA LYS A 386 -24.74 1.51 -26.04
C LYS A 386 -24.63 2.43 -27.26
N TYR A 387 -23.73 3.43 -27.19
CA TYR A 387 -23.49 4.36 -28.31
C TYR A 387 -22.92 3.62 -29.54
N VAL A 388 -21.91 2.77 -29.38
CA VAL A 388 -21.32 2.00 -30.47
C VAL A 388 -22.37 1.14 -31.20
N LYS A 389 -23.38 0.66 -30.49
CA LYS A 389 -24.50 -0.08 -31.12
C LYS A 389 -25.34 0.75 -32.06
N THR A 390 -25.39 2.05 -31.92
CA THR A 390 -26.14 2.97 -32.78
C THR A 390 -25.36 3.42 -34.00
N ILE A 391 -24.06 3.09 -34.09
CA ILE A 391 -23.22 3.48 -35.23
C ILE A 391 -23.64 2.75 -36.52
N ASN A 392 -23.81 3.51 -37.57
CA ASN A 392 -23.96 3.04 -38.95
C ASN A 392 -22.94 3.77 -39.83
N PRO A 393 -22.37 3.14 -40.88
CA PRO A 393 -22.60 1.76 -41.34
C PRO A 393 -21.92 0.69 -40.44
N VAL A 394 -22.25 -0.57 -40.66
CA VAL A 394 -21.73 -1.74 -39.90
C VAL A 394 -20.20 -1.79 -39.93
N PHE A 395 -19.57 -1.40 -41.04
CA PHE A 395 -18.10 -1.32 -41.13
C PHE A 395 -17.51 -0.41 -40.05
N LEU A 396 -18.00 0.82 -39.90
CA LEU A 396 -17.52 1.76 -38.90
C LEU A 396 -17.69 1.22 -37.48
N LYS A 397 -18.85 0.62 -37.20
CA LYS A 397 -19.10 -0.04 -35.92
C LYS A 397 -18.11 -1.17 -35.64
N SER A 398 -17.81 -2.02 -36.60
CA SER A 398 -16.85 -3.11 -36.47
C SER A 398 -15.46 -2.58 -36.25
N THR A 399 -15.04 -1.58 -37.01
CA THR A 399 -13.74 -0.91 -36.86
C THR A 399 -13.55 -0.34 -35.44
N VAL A 400 -14.53 0.44 -34.94
CA VAL A 400 -14.49 0.99 -33.58
C VAL A 400 -14.42 -0.13 -32.53
N SER A 401 -15.22 -1.20 -32.70
CA SER A 401 -15.21 -2.33 -31.77
C SER A 401 -13.85 -3.04 -31.73
N VAL A 402 -13.21 -3.27 -32.88
CA VAL A 402 -11.89 -3.91 -32.99
C VAL A 402 -10.84 -3.03 -32.34
N ILE A 403 -10.81 -1.72 -32.63
CA ILE A 403 -9.84 -0.80 -32.04
C ILE A 403 -9.97 -0.79 -30.51
N VAL A 404 -11.18 -0.62 -29.98
CA VAL A 404 -11.42 -0.55 -28.53
C VAL A 404 -11.04 -1.86 -27.85
N THR A 405 -11.40 -3.01 -28.45
CA THR A 405 -11.02 -4.32 -27.93
C THR A 405 -9.49 -4.50 -27.96
N GLY A 406 -8.83 -4.06 -29.04
CA GLY A 406 -7.38 -4.10 -29.18
C GLY A 406 -6.67 -3.26 -28.12
N VAL A 407 -7.13 -2.03 -27.87
CA VAL A 407 -6.58 -1.15 -26.81
C VAL A 407 -6.79 -1.76 -25.43
N PHE A 408 -7.94 -2.33 -25.17
CA PHE A 408 -8.23 -3.01 -23.90
C PHE A 408 -7.30 -4.21 -23.67
N LEU A 409 -7.20 -5.10 -24.63
CA LEU A 409 -6.33 -6.29 -24.55
C LEU A 409 -4.86 -5.89 -24.45
N TYR A 410 -4.41 -4.93 -25.25
CA TYR A 410 -3.04 -4.41 -25.18
C TYR A 410 -2.71 -3.88 -23.76
N SER A 411 -3.59 -3.07 -23.19
CA SER A 411 -3.36 -2.48 -21.86
C SER A 411 -3.24 -3.57 -20.78
N ILE A 412 -4.08 -4.59 -20.82
CA ILE A 412 -4.03 -5.71 -19.88
C ILE A 412 -2.74 -6.52 -20.08
N LEU A 413 -2.39 -6.89 -21.30
CA LEU A 413 -1.19 -7.65 -21.61
C LEU A 413 0.08 -6.86 -21.26
N PHE A 414 0.08 -5.55 -21.50
CA PHE A 414 1.17 -4.66 -21.12
C PHE A 414 1.36 -4.63 -19.59
N TYR A 415 0.27 -4.53 -18.82
CA TYR A 415 0.32 -4.62 -17.37
C TYR A 415 0.90 -5.96 -16.91
N PHE A 416 0.38 -7.08 -17.39
CA PHE A 416 0.85 -8.40 -16.96
C PHE A 416 2.30 -8.67 -17.36
N SER A 417 2.71 -8.27 -18.57
CA SER A 417 4.11 -8.39 -18.97
C SER A 417 5.04 -7.51 -18.11
N SER A 418 4.60 -6.29 -17.78
CA SER A 418 5.34 -5.40 -16.88
C SER A 418 5.43 -5.99 -15.48
N TYR A 419 4.35 -6.53 -14.93
CA TYR A 419 4.30 -7.06 -13.57
C TYR A 419 5.07 -8.38 -13.42
N TYR A 420 4.89 -9.34 -14.34
CA TYR A 420 5.49 -10.68 -14.20
C TYR A 420 6.91 -10.79 -14.76
N VAL A 421 7.30 -9.93 -15.70
CA VAL A 421 8.61 -10.02 -16.36
C VAL A 421 9.54 -8.89 -15.96
N ARG A 422 9.13 -7.63 -16.14
CA ARG A 422 10.00 -6.47 -15.91
C ARG A 422 10.16 -6.13 -14.44
N PHE A 423 9.07 -6.06 -13.70
CA PHE A 423 9.03 -5.60 -12.30
C PHE A 423 9.97 -6.40 -11.37
N PRO A 424 10.01 -7.75 -11.41
CA PRO A 424 10.90 -8.52 -10.54
C PRO A 424 12.39 -8.23 -10.78
N ILE A 425 12.76 -7.83 -12.00
CA ILE A 425 14.15 -7.50 -12.35
C ILE A 425 14.46 -6.06 -11.99
N TYR A 426 13.61 -5.13 -12.42
CA TYR A 426 13.86 -3.70 -12.30
C TYR A 426 13.82 -3.20 -10.86
N TYR A 427 12.91 -3.73 -10.04
CA TYR A 427 12.73 -3.35 -8.64
C TYR A 427 13.30 -4.36 -7.63
N ALA A 428 14.15 -5.30 -8.06
CA ALA A 428 14.77 -6.31 -7.21
C ALA A 428 15.47 -5.71 -5.97
N LYS A 429 16.14 -4.57 -6.13
CA LYS A 429 16.82 -3.85 -5.04
C LYS A 429 15.82 -3.29 -4.03
N GLN A 430 14.74 -2.66 -4.47
CA GLN A 430 13.71 -2.09 -3.59
C GLN A 430 12.97 -3.19 -2.81
N TRP A 431 12.82 -4.37 -3.43
CA TRP A 431 12.19 -5.54 -2.81
C TRP A 431 13.18 -6.44 -2.07
N ARG A 432 14.45 -6.02 -1.93
CA ARG A 432 15.48 -6.70 -1.13
C ARG A 432 15.63 -8.18 -1.47
N GLN A 433 15.59 -8.52 -2.74
CA GLN A 433 15.57 -9.90 -3.22
C GLN A 433 16.71 -10.74 -2.66
N GLN A 434 17.92 -10.17 -2.51
CA GLN A 434 19.11 -10.89 -2.09
C GLN A 434 19.19 -11.15 -0.58
N ASP A 435 18.35 -10.53 0.22
CA ASP A 435 18.37 -10.70 1.67
C ASP A 435 18.11 -12.15 2.07
N GLN A 436 17.16 -12.82 1.41
CA GLN A 436 16.85 -14.22 1.72
C GLN A 436 18.04 -15.15 1.46
N GLU A 437 18.73 -14.95 0.34
CA GLU A 437 19.90 -15.77 -0.01
C GLU A 437 21.09 -15.50 0.91
N LEU A 438 21.31 -14.22 1.24
CA LEU A 438 22.32 -13.82 2.21
C LEU A 438 22.04 -14.48 3.58
N VAL A 439 20.82 -14.39 4.09
CA VAL A 439 20.48 -14.95 5.40
C VAL A 439 20.60 -16.48 5.39
N LYS A 440 20.15 -17.18 4.33
CA LYS A 440 20.36 -18.63 4.21
C LYS A 440 21.84 -19.00 4.28
N TYR A 441 22.70 -18.24 3.62
CA TYR A 441 24.15 -18.46 3.69
C TYR A 441 24.67 -18.22 5.12
N LEU A 442 24.28 -17.08 5.75
CA LEU A 442 24.73 -16.74 7.10
C LEU A 442 24.34 -17.80 8.13
N VAL A 443 23.14 -18.34 8.09
CA VAL A 443 22.68 -19.42 8.97
C VAL A 443 23.58 -20.66 8.89
N THR A 444 24.15 -20.95 7.71
CA THR A 444 25.11 -22.07 7.57
C THR A 444 26.49 -21.76 8.13
N GLN A 445 26.88 -20.49 8.14
CA GLN A 445 28.23 -20.05 8.51
C GLN A 445 28.35 -19.54 9.94
N GLU A 446 27.26 -19.03 10.51
CA GLU A 446 27.29 -18.28 11.78
C GLU A 446 27.93 -19.02 12.97
N LYS A 447 27.90 -20.35 12.97
CA LYS A 447 28.52 -21.18 14.01
C LYS A 447 30.04 -21.07 14.03
N ASN A 448 30.65 -20.67 12.92
CA ASN A 448 32.10 -20.56 12.75
C ASN A 448 32.65 -19.20 13.23
N TYR A 449 31.77 -18.25 13.54
CA TYR A 449 32.16 -16.88 13.85
C TYR A 449 31.59 -16.43 15.18
N ASP A 450 32.42 -15.65 15.90
CA ASP A 450 32.06 -15.05 17.19
C ASP A 450 31.45 -13.64 17.00
N HIS A 451 31.79 -12.96 15.88
CA HIS A 451 31.29 -11.64 15.49
C HIS A 451 30.81 -11.65 14.03
N ILE A 452 29.64 -11.09 13.80
CA ILE A 452 29.08 -10.88 12.45
C ILE A 452 28.68 -9.43 12.32
N ILE A 453 29.41 -8.68 11.49
CA ILE A 453 29.28 -7.23 11.35
C ILE A 453 28.57 -6.91 10.02
N PHE A 454 27.47 -6.22 10.10
CA PHE A 454 26.77 -5.65 8.94
C PHE A 454 27.09 -4.15 8.84
N ASP A 455 27.49 -3.72 7.65
CA ASP A 455 27.64 -2.29 7.33
C ASP A 455 26.32 -1.55 7.60
N SER A 456 26.39 -0.42 8.31
CA SER A 456 25.25 0.46 8.59
C SER A 456 24.46 0.85 7.33
N LYS A 457 25.13 0.87 6.17
CA LYS A 457 24.54 1.14 4.85
C LYS A 457 23.63 0.04 4.31
N SER A 458 23.64 -1.15 4.93
CA SER A 458 22.73 -2.25 4.63
C SER A 458 21.25 -1.94 4.99
N GLY A 459 21.00 -0.79 5.61
CA GLY A 459 19.67 -0.37 6.03
C GLY A 459 19.12 -1.26 7.15
N PHE A 460 17.85 -1.66 7.03
CA PHE A 460 17.18 -2.46 8.05
C PHE A 460 17.35 -3.98 7.84
N ILE A 461 18.55 -4.44 7.45
CA ILE A 461 18.85 -5.85 7.16
C ILE A 461 18.58 -6.75 8.39
N TYR A 462 18.63 -6.22 9.60
CA TYR A 462 18.35 -6.99 10.80
C TYR A 462 16.96 -7.64 10.78
N SER A 463 15.93 -6.94 10.25
CA SER A 463 14.59 -7.50 10.17
C SER A 463 14.50 -8.66 9.18
N SER A 464 15.23 -8.57 8.07
CA SER A 464 15.36 -9.67 7.11
C SER A 464 16.07 -10.88 7.75
N TYR A 465 17.15 -10.63 8.50
CA TYR A 465 17.84 -11.70 9.23
C TYR A 465 16.90 -12.37 10.23
N LEU A 466 16.24 -11.60 11.10
CA LEU A 466 15.31 -12.14 12.10
C LEU A 466 14.21 -12.99 11.47
N PHE A 467 13.62 -12.52 10.38
CA PHE A 467 12.51 -13.21 9.71
C PHE A 467 12.98 -14.49 9.00
N TYR A 468 14.01 -14.41 8.15
CA TYR A 468 14.42 -15.56 7.33
C TYR A 468 15.19 -16.63 8.10
N SER A 469 15.87 -16.27 9.20
CA SER A 469 16.55 -17.22 10.10
C SER A 469 15.61 -17.82 11.15
N LEU A 470 14.41 -17.27 11.30
CA LEU A 470 13.50 -17.56 12.41
C LEU A 470 14.19 -17.35 13.78
N TYR A 471 14.97 -16.27 13.89
CA TYR A 471 15.71 -15.97 15.11
C TYR A 471 14.77 -15.93 16.33
N SER A 472 15.20 -16.54 17.43
CA SER A 472 14.39 -16.66 18.64
C SER A 472 13.87 -15.28 19.11
N PRO A 473 12.55 -15.02 19.14
CA PRO A 473 12.02 -13.75 19.60
C PRO A 473 12.39 -13.44 21.06
N GLN A 474 12.47 -14.45 21.92
CA GLN A 474 12.88 -14.27 23.30
C GLN A 474 14.34 -13.80 23.39
N GLU A 475 15.25 -14.45 22.66
CA GLU A 475 16.66 -14.06 22.63
C GLU A 475 16.86 -12.65 22.06
N PHE A 476 16.08 -12.30 21.03
CA PHE A 476 16.11 -10.96 20.45
C PHE A 476 15.59 -9.90 21.43
N GLN A 477 14.48 -10.16 22.11
CA GLN A 477 13.92 -9.26 23.12
C GLN A 477 14.91 -9.00 24.27
N ASP A 478 15.65 -10.03 24.69
CA ASP A 478 16.57 -9.96 25.82
C ASP A 478 17.93 -9.33 25.45
N SER A 479 18.39 -9.48 24.20
CA SER A 479 19.76 -9.09 23.79
C SER A 479 19.82 -7.85 22.90
N ALA A 480 18.70 -7.41 22.28
CA ALA A 480 18.71 -6.33 21.30
C ALA A 480 19.05 -4.96 21.90
N LYS A 481 20.13 -4.35 21.40
CA LYS A 481 20.51 -2.97 21.70
C LYS A 481 20.06 -2.06 20.57
N ARG A 482 19.45 -0.93 20.93
CA ARG A 482 18.88 0.04 20.00
C ARG A 482 19.39 1.43 20.28
N LEU A 483 19.52 2.27 19.24
CA LEU A 483 19.72 3.70 19.43
C LEU A 483 18.41 4.33 19.95
N PRO A 484 18.52 5.46 20.69
CA PRO A 484 17.35 6.29 20.97
C PRO A 484 16.62 6.67 19.69
N ASP A 485 15.31 6.92 19.81
CA ASP A 485 14.52 7.40 18.68
C ASP A 485 15.08 8.74 18.17
N ASP A 486 15.20 8.88 16.86
CA ASP A 486 15.57 10.14 16.22
C ASP A 486 14.42 11.16 16.27
N THR A 487 14.63 12.35 15.69
CA THR A 487 13.62 13.44 15.67
C THR A 487 12.34 13.08 14.91
N GLU A 488 12.39 12.05 14.06
CA GLU A 488 11.25 11.54 13.30
C GLU A 488 10.61 10.30 13.97
N GLY A 489 11.20 9.82 15.06
CA GLY A 489 10.75 8.67 15.84
C GLY A 489 11.33 7.33 15.37
N PHE A 490 12.31 7.33 14.45
CA PHE A 490 12.96 6.11 14.00
C PHE A 490 14.08 5.68 14.96
N SER A 491 14.18 4.38 15.16
CA SER A 491 15.18 3.73 16.03
C SER A 491 15.90 2.66 15.23
N LYS A 492 17.21 2.55 15.42
CA LYS A 492 18.03 1.54 14.76
C LYS A 492 18.49 0.50 15.75
N VAL A 493 18.39 -0.76 15.39
CA VAL A 493 19.05 -1.86 16.11
C VAL A 493 20.55 -1.78 15.80
N ILE A 494 21.40 -1.74 16.84
CA ILE A 494 22.85 -1.70 16.70
C ILE A 494 23.51 -3.05 16.97
N SER A 495 22.87 -3.91 17.77
CA SER A 495 23.36 -5.28 17.98
C SER A 495 22.32 -6.18 18.63
N PHE A 496 22.44 -7.48 18.42
CA PHE A 496 21.82 -8.54 19.22
C PHE A 496 22.65 -9.83 19.08
N GLY A 497 22.75 -10.60 20.15
CA GLY A 497 23.64 -11.77 20.18
C GLY A 497 25.05 -11.41 19.69
N LYS A 498 25.53 -12.09 18.64
CA LYS A 498 26.83 -11.84 18.00
C LYS A 498 26.76 -10.93 16.76
N PHE A 499 25.59 -10.40 16.44
CA PHE A 499 25.36 -9.56 15.27
C PHE A 499 25.49 -8.07 15.64
N GLU A 500 26.27 -7.34 14.84
CA GLU A 500 26.50 -5.91 14.98
C GLU A 500 26.10 -5.17 13.69
N PHE A 501 25.40 -4.05 13.81
CA PHE A 501 24.92 -3.21 12.70
C PHE A 501 25.50 -1.81 12.85
N ARG A 502 26.66 -1.59 12.29
CA ARG A 502 27.46 -0.37 12.45
C ARG A 502 28.35 -0.11 11.25
N ASP A 503 28.97 1.06 11.20
CA ASP A 503 30.02 1.33 10.23
C ASP A 503 31.20 0.37 10.45
N ILE A 504 31.77 -0.11 9.34
CA ILE A 504 32.91 -1.03 9.37
C ILE A 504 34.19 -0.22 9.59
N ASN A 505 34.95 -0.58 10.62
CA ASN A 505 36.32 -0.13 10.78
C ASN A 505 37.27 -1.17 10.19
N TRP A 506 37.63 -1.00 8.94
CA TRP A 506 38.47 -1.95 8.22
C TRP A 506 39.84 -2.22 8.85
N GLN A 507 40.42 -1.27 9.63
CA GLN A 507 41.70 -1.47 10.28
C GLN A 507 41.63 -2.42 11.49
N THR A 508 40.54 -2.39 12.21
CA THR A 508 40.35 -3.21 13.40
C THR A 508 39.56 -4.48 13.10
N ASP A 509 38.45 -4.36 12.37
CA ASP A 509 37.51 -5.47 12.20
C ASP A 509 38.11 -6.62 11.41
N ILE A 510 38.94 -6.34 10.38
CA ILE A 510 39.60 -7.39 9.59
C ILE A 510 40.65 -8.16 10.38
N ASN A 511 41.14 -7.59 11.47
CA ASN A 511 42.15 -8.20 12.35
C ASN A 511 41.52 -8.85 13.59
N THR A 512 40.22 -8.79 13.76
CA THR A 512 39.49 -9.46 14.84
C THR A 512 39.21 -10.91 14.48
N PRO A 513 39.79 -11.90 15.19
CA PRO A 513 39.61 -13.31 14.85
C PRO A 513 38.13 -13.72 14.82
N LYS A 514 37.82 -14.72 13.99
CA LYS A 514 36.46 -15.27 13.85
C LYS A 514 35.38 -14.21 13.60
N THR A 515 35.72 -13.17 12.82
CA THR A 515 34.79 -12.12 12.42
C THR A 515 34.39 -12.29 10.96
N LEU A 516 33.08 -12.20 10.69
CA LEU A 516 32.51 -12.15 9.35
C LEU A 516 31.95 -10.76 9.10
N ILE A 517 32.35 -10.14 8.00
CA ILE A 517 31.95 -8.77 7.64
C ILE A 517 31.06 -8.82 6.40
N ILE A 518 29.89 -8.23 6.49
CA ILE A 518 28.93 -8.08 5.39
C ILE A 518 28.87 -6.60 5.00
N THR A 519 29.36 -6.29 3.80
CA THR A 519 29.35 -4.94 3.26
C THR A 519 28.48 -4.80 2.03
N THR A 520 27.98 -3.60 1.80
CA THR A 520 27.34 -3.22 0.53
C THR A 520 28.41 -2.72 -0.43
N ASN A 521 28.23 -2.97 -1.72
CA ASN A 521 29.20 -2.70 -2.77
C ASN A 521 29.86 -1.30 -2.69
N ASN A 522 31.12 -1.20 -3.09
CA ASN A 522 31.97 -0.01 -3.27
C ASN A 522 32.69 0.54 -2.02
N PHE A 523 32.55 -0.07 -0.84
CA PHE A 523 33.20 0.42 0.37
C PHE A 523 34.31 -0.48 0.91
N ARG A 524 34.53 -1.62 0.26
CA ARG A 524 35.60 -2.55 0.65
C ARG A 524 36.96 -2.11 0.08
N PRO A 525 38.06 -2.16 0.86
CA PRO A 525 39.42 -2.06 0.34
C PRO A 525 39.67 -3.14 -0.73
N LYS A 526 40.22 -2.75 -1.88
CA LYS A 526 40.40 -3.63 -3.04
C LYS A 526 41.30 -4.83 -2.77
N GLU A 527 42.20 -4.70 -1.79
CA GLU A 527 43.18 -5.72 -1.39
C GLU A 527 42.54 -6.89 -0.65
N LEU A 528 41.32 -6.72 -0.14
CA LEU A 528 40.63 -7.77 0.62
C LEU A 528 39.89 -8.72 -0.32
N SER A 529 40.10 -10.02 -0.11
CA SER A 529 39.38 -11.07 -0.83
C SER A 529 37.91 -11.15 -0.39
N VAL A 530 37.03 -11.38 -1.35
CA VAL A 530 35.62 -11.63 -1.10
C VAL A 530 35.40 -13.13 -1.01
N GLU A 531 34.80 -13.60 0.07
CA GLU A 531 34.44 -14.99 0.23
C GLU A 531 33.21 -15.35 -0.61
N LYS A 532 32.22 -14.47 -0.60
CA LYS A 532 30.98 -14.64 -1.38
C LYS A 532 30.36 -13.31 -1.75
N SER A 533 29.83 -13.23 -2.99
CA SER A 533 29.07 -12.07 -3.47
C SER A 533 27.63 -12.46 -3.75
N PHE A 534 26.71 -11.53 -3.47
CA PHE A 534 25.29 -11.63 -3.76
C PHE A 534 24.91 -10.53 -4.74
N ASN A 535 24.39 -10.90 -5.90
CA ASN A 535 24.12 -9.97 -6.99
C ASN A 535 22.63 -9.92 -7.30
N TYR A 536 22.13 -8.72 -7.60
CA TYR A 536 20.78 -8.57 -8.14
C TYR A 536 20.71 -9.16 -9.56
N PRO A 537 19.49 -9.47 -10.06
CA PRO A 537 19.33 -9.93 -11.44
C PRO A 537 19.94 -8.95 -12.44
N VAL A 538 20.51 -9.50 -13.51
CA VAL A 538 21.05 -8.72 -14.62
C VAL A 538 19.94 -7.88 -15.22
N ARG A 539 20.14 -6.56 -15.32
CA ARG A 539 19.22 -5.63 -15.95
C ARG A 539 19.83 -5.00 -17.19
N PRO A 540 19.05 -4.79 -18.25
CA PRO A 540 19.51 -4.01 -19.39
C PRO A 540 19.57 -2.54 -19.01
N VAL A 541 20.69 -1.88 -19.33
CA VAL A 541 20.83 -0.44 -19.27
C VAL A 541 20.94 0.09 -20.69
N VAL A 542 20.05 1.01 -21.05
CA VAL A 542 20.05 1.67 -22.35
C VAL A 542 20.84 2.96 -22.24
N GLN A 543 21.88 3.09 -23.02
CA GLN A 543 22.65 4.32 -23.14
C GLN A 543 22.52 4.85 -24.56
N SER A 544 22.15 6.12 -24.72
CA SER A 544 22.12 6.81 -26.00
C SER A 544 23.23 7.84 -26.04
N VAL A 545 24.03 7.79 -27.11
CA VAL A 545 25.04 8.82 -27.44
C VAL A 545 24.74 9.29 -28.86
N GLY A 546 24.12 10.45 -28.99
CA GLY A 546 23.59 10.93 -30.27
C GLY A 546 22.46 9.98 -30.77
N GLU A 547 22.59 9.50 -32.00
CA GLU A 547 21.65 8.56 -32.64
C GLU A 547 21.94 7.08 -32.30
N VAL A 548 23.08 6.80 -31.66
CA VAL A 548 23.44 5.41 -31.31
C VAL A 548 22.83 5.00 -29.98
N ILE A 549 22.01 3.97 -30.03
CA ILE A 549 21.41 3.34 -28.84
C ILE A 549 22.19 2.04 -28.58
N SER A 550 22.81 1.93 -27.42
CA SER A 550 23.52 0.73 -26.99
C SER A 550 22.81 0.15 -25.74
N ILE A 551 22.69 -1.17 -25.69
CA ILE A 551 22.10 -1.89 -24.57
C ILE A 551 23.21 -2.72 -23.92
N PHE A 552 23.47 -2.48 -22.65
CA PHE A 552 24.47 -3.19 -21.88
C PHE A 552 23.81 -3.98 -20.75
N PRO A 553 24.18 -5.24 -20.51
CA PRO A 553 23.79 -5.96 -19.30
C PRO A 553 24.57 -5.37 -18.12
N VAL A 554 23.84 -4.98 -17.06
CA VAL A 554 24.43 -4.49 -15.81
C VAL A 554 24.00 -5.39 -14.68
N THR A 555 24.95 -5.83 -13.88
CA THR A 555 24.72 -6.58 -12.65
C THR A 555 25.11 -5.70 -11.48
N ASP A 556 24.13 -5.31 -10.67
CA ASP A 556 24.39 -4.59 -9.43
C ASP A 556 24.69 -5.59 -8.31
N ASN A 557 25.77 -5.38 -7.58
CA ASN A 557 26.10 -6.18 -6.40
C ASN A 557 25.23 -5.72 -5.22
N ALA A 558 24.67 -6.68 -4.48
CA ALA A 558 23.87 -6.39 -3.28
C ALA A 558 24.74 -6.41 -2.03
N TYR A 559 25.47 -7.51 -1.83
CA TYR A 559 26.31 -7.75 -0.67
C TYR A 559 27.59 -8.47 -1.03
N GLU A 560 28.68 -8.15 -0.33
CA GLU A 560 29.91 -8.88 -0.30
C GLU A 560 30.20 -9.38 1.12
N VAL A 561 30.60 -10.63 1.22
CA VAL A 561 31.02 -11.24 2.48
C VAL A 561 32.54 -11.33 2.50
N VAL A 562 33.14 -10.78 3.54
CA VAL A 562 34.59 -10.72 3.75
C VAL A 562 34.93 -11.39 5.08
N LYS A 563 35.87 -12.30 5.05
CA LYS A 563 36.37 -12.99 6.26
C LYS A 563 37.53 -12.19 6.85
N ALA A 564 37.51 -11.99 8.15
CA ALA A 564 38.68 -11.48 8.87
C ALA A 564 39.84 -12.49 8.83
N LYS A 565 41.04 -11.96 8.99
CA LYS A 565 42.28 -12.76 8.97
C LYS A 565 42.40 -13.67 10.17
#